data_d36e918327be5a0b765a8d6c26f33ead
#
_entry.id   d36e918327be5a0b765a8d6c26f33ead
#
_cell.length_a   1.000
_cell.length_b   1.000
_cell.length_c   1.000
_cell.angle_alpha   90.00
_cell.angle_beta   90.00
_cell.angle_gamma   90.00
#
_symmetry.space_group_name_H-M   'P 1'
#
loop_
_entity.id
_entity.type
_entity.pdbx_description
1 polymer ?
#
loop_
_entity_poly.entity_id
_entity_poly.type
_entity_poly.pdbx_seq_one_letter_code
_entity_poly.pdbx_strand_id
1 'polypeptide(L)'
;MKERRSEPRLLCADLVEIEWKDSNARKRRVVANLEDISLSGACLQVDASIPMQANVRIRYSGGDLVGIVRYCVYREIGYYLGVEFTEGCKWNERAFKPQHLFDPRRLTPRDPGPTSKSRANA
;
A
#
# COMPACT_ATOMS: atom_id res chain seq x y z
N MET A 1 7.12 17.82 10.07
CA MET A 1 6.77 17.48 9.74
C MET A 1 5.90 17.56 9.05
N LYS A 2 5.67 17.58 8.52
CA LYS A 2 5.07 17.66 8.07
C LYS A 2 4.49 17.39 7.16
N GLU A 3 4.46 17.55 6.72
CA GLU A 3 3.71 17.45 6.00
C GLU A 3 3.56 16.48 4.96
N ARG A 4 3.93 15.46 4.83
CA ARG A 4 3.60 14.44 3.94
C ARG A 4 2.18 14.19 3.82
N ARG A 5 1.44 14.69 4.72
CA ARG A 5 0.04 14.56 4.67
C ARG A 5 -0.62 15.33 3.58
N SER A 6 0.15 16.19 2.89
CA SER A 6 -0.40 16.90 1.77
C SER A 6 -0.69 15.96 0.59
N GLU A 7 -0.08 14.79 0.58
CA GLU A 7 -0.35 13.81 -0.46
C GLU A 7 -1.58 12.99 -0.09
N PRO A 8 -2.52 12.86 -1.01
CA PRO A 8 -3.66 12.01 -0.73
C PRO A 8 -3.25 10.56 -0.68
N ARG A 9 -3.77 9.86 0.28
CA ARG A 9 -3.61 8.42 0.37
C ARG A 9 -4.91 7.80 -0.06
N LEU A 10 -4.84 6.97 -1.07
CA LEU A 10 -6.03 6.34 -1.61
C LEU A 10 -6.09 4.91 -1.11
N LEU A 11 -7.24 4.57 -0.54
CA LEU A 11 -7.45 3.22 -0.05
C LEU A 11 -7.65 2.28 -1.22
N CYS A 12 -7.17 1.09 -1.09
CA CYS A 12 -7.31 0.08 -2.12
C CYS A 12 -7.31 -1.30 -1.50
N ALA A 13 -7.50 -2.31 -2.31
CA ALA A 13 -7.56 -3.67 -1.82
C ALA A 13 -7.13 -4.60 -2.94
N ASP A 14 -5.92 -4.39 -3.42
CA ASP A 14 -5.40 -5.17 -4.53
C ASP A 14 -4.33 -6.12 -4.06
N LEU A 15 -4.31 -7.29 -4.63
CA LEU A 15 -3.23 -8.23 -4.36
C LEU A 15 -2.09 -7.92 -5.29
N VAL A 16 -0.91 -7.80 -4.71
CA VAL A 16 0.32 -7.55 -5.46
C VAL A 16 1.39 -8.49 -4.91
N GLU A 17 2.54 -8.49 -5.54
CA GLU A 17 3.63 -9.34 -5.09
C GLU A 17 4.76 -8.45 -4.61
N ILE A 18 5.33 -8.77 -3.45
CA ILE A 18 6.49 -8.03 -2.95
C ILE A 18 7.70 -8.94 -3.06
N GLU A 19 8.79 -8.37 -3.57
CA GLU A 19 10.02 -9.08 -3.77
C GLU A 19 11.16 -8.34 -3.08
N TRP A 20 12.00 -9.07 -2.37
CA TRP A 20 13.16 -8.47 -1.72
C TRP A 20 14.24 -9.53 -1.55
N LYS A 21 15.43 -9.10 -1.15
CA LYS A 21 16.52 -10.04 -0.85
C LYS A 21 16.69 -10.11 0.65
N ASP A 22 16.80 -11.33 1.18
CA ASP A 22 16.99 -11.50 2.60
C ASP A 22 18.47 -11.32 2.96
N SER A 23 18.81 -11.57 4.21
CA SER A 23 20.16 -11.35 4.69
C SER A 23 21.20 -12.27 4.02
N ASN A 24 20.73 -13.34 3.41
CA ASN A 24 21.60 -14.25 2.68
C ASN A 24 21.60 -13.96 1.19
N ALA A 25 21.11 -12.80 0.81
CA ALA A 25 21.01 -12.36 -0.58
C ALA A 25 20.12 -13.26 -1.42
N ARG A 26 19.22 -13.98 -0.77
CA ARG A 26 18.26 -14.80 -1.49
C ARG A 26 17.03 -14.00 -1.82
N LYS A 27 16.54 -14.15 -3.03
CA LYS A 27 15.34 -13.47 -3.45
C LYS A 27 14.13 -14.10 -2.78
N ARG A 28 13.32 -13.27 -2.15
CA ARG A 28 12.11 -13.71 -1.48
C ARG A 28 10.92 -13.01 -2.11
N ARG A 29 9.78 -13.68 -2.12
CA ARG A 29 8.54 -13.11 -2.65
C ARG A 29 7.39 -13.52 -1.79
N VAL A 30 6.45 -12.59 -1.60
CA VAL A 30 5.20 -12.90 -0.92
C VAL A 30 4.10 -12.12 -1.60
N VAL A 31 2.90 -12.64 -1.50
CA VAL A 31 1.71 -11.93 -1.96
C VAL A 31 1.33 -10.97 -0.85
N ALA A 32 0.97 -9.77 -1.21
CA ALA A 32 0.59 -8.74 -0.26
C ALA A 32 -0.72 -8.12 -0.67
N ASN A 33 -1.44 -7.61 0.32
CA ASN A 33 -2.64 -6.85 0.04
C ASN A 33 -2.26 -5.38 0.12
N LEU A 34 -2.47 -4.67 -0.97
CA LEU A 34 -2.18 -3.24 -1.02
C LEU A 34 -3.32 -2.51 -0.33
N GLU A 35 -3.02 -1.88 0.80
CA GLU A 35 -4.04 -1.23 1.62
C GLU A 35 -4.27 0.22 1.24
N ASP A 36 -3.20 0.94 0.97
CA ASP A 36 -3.32 2.31 0.48
C ASP A 36 -2.08 2.67 -0.31
N ILE A 37 -2.22 3.70 -1.13
CA ILE A 37 -1.13 4.13 -1.99
C ILE A 37 -1.21 5.65 -2.17
N SER A 38 -0.03 6.27 -2.30
CA SER A 38 0.07 7.69 -2.58
C SER A 38 1.21 7.89 -3.58
N LEU A 39 1.49 9.13 -3.91
CA LEU A 39 2.56 9.42 -4.85
C LEU A 39 3.90 8.88 -4.39
N SER A 40 4.18 8.93 -3.09
CA SER A 40 5.50 8.60 -2.60
C SER A 40 5.60 7.30 -1.81
N GLY A 41 4.50 6.58 -1.63
CA GLY A 41 4.60 5.37 -0.85
C GLY A 41 3.31 4.57 -0.80
N ALA A 42 3.38 3.46 -0.07
CA ALA A 42 2.25 2.55 0.02
C ALA A 42 2.28 1.81 1.35
N CYS A 43 1.12 1.36 1.77
CA CYS A 43 0.98 0.50 2.93
C CYS A 43 0.44 -0.83 2.45
N LEU A 44 1.08 -1.91 2.87
CA LEU A 44 0.70 -3.25 2.44
C LEU A 44 0.60 -4.16 3.64
N GLN A 45 -0.24 -5.17 3.52
CA GLN A 45 -0.35 -6.19 4.55
C GLN A 45 0.26 -7.47 4.01
N VAL A 46 1.15 -8.08 4.79
CA VAL A 46 1.85 -9.29 4.38
C VAL A 46 1.86 -10.28 5.52
N ASP A 47 2.12 -11.54 5.21
CA ASP A 47 2.19 -12.58 6.22
C ASP A 47 3.59 -12.83 6.73
N ALA A 48 4.55 -12.09 6.24
CA ALA A 48 5.95 -12.31 6.62
C ALA A 48 6.56 -11.00 7.07
N SER A 49 7.49 -11.10 8.00
CA SER A 49 8.21 -9.92 8.45
C SER A 49 9.28 -9.58 7.42
N ILE A 50 9.34 -8.32 7.04
CA ILE A 50 10.34 -7.86 6.09
C ILE A 50 11.18 -6.81 6.81
N PRO A 51 12.51 -6.91 6.74
CA PRO A 51 13.36 -6.03 7.53
C PRO A 51 13.18 -4.56 7.16
N MET A 52 13.29 -3.71 8.16
CA MET A 52 13.30 -2.27 7.92
C MET A 52 14.49 -1.93 7.07
N GLN A 53 14.33 -0.93 6.25
CA GLN A 53 15.35 -0.44 5.31
C GLN A 53 15.62 -1.41 4.16
N ALA A 54 14.88 -2.50 4.08
CA ALA A 54 15.04 -3.41 2.95
C ALA A 54 14.55 -2.74 1.68
N ASN A 55 15.22 -3.00 0.58
CA ASN A 55 14.77 -2.55 -0.71
C ASN A 55 13.75 -3.56 -1.22
N VAL A 56 12.59 -3.10 -1.61
CA VAL A 56 11.54 -3.98 -2.07
C VAL A 56 11.03 -3.54 -3.43
N ARG A 57 10.50 -4.49 -4.15
CA ARG A 57 9.87 -4.27 -5.44
C ARG A 57 8.43 -4.75 -5.32
N ILE A 58 7.51 -3.85 -5.58
CA ILE A 58 6.09 -4.18 -5.57
C ILE A 58 5.68 -4.43 -6.99
N ARG A 59 5.30 -5.65 -7.29
CA ARG A 59 4.98 -6.05 -8.65
C ARG A 59 3.48 -6.14 -8.87
N TYR A 60 3.03 -5.54 -9.93
CA TYR A 60 1.62 -5.57 -10.31
C TYR A 60 1.54 -5.90 -11.80
N SER A 61 0.34 -5.99 -12.33
CA SER A 61 0.17 -6.50 -13.69
C SER A 61 0.83 -5.64 -14.76
N GLY A 62 1.01 -4.36 -14.55
CA GLY A 62 1.57 -3.48 -15.57
C GLY A 62 2.99 -3.04 -15.34
N GLY A 63 3.62 -3.51 -14.26
CA GLY A 63 4.98 -3.07 -13.98
C GLY A 63 5.32 -3.24 -12.52
N ASP A 64 6.19 -2.38 -12.01
CA ASP A 64 6.54 -2.48 -10.61
C ASP A 64 6.92 -1.12 -10.05
N LEU A 65 6.86 -1.05 -8.71
CA LEU A 65 7.25 0.11 -7.94
C LEU A 65 8.36 -0.35 -7.01
N VAL A 66 9.39 0.47 -6.83
CA VAL A 66 10.49 0.12 -5.95
C VAL A 66 10.57 1.10 -4.80
N GLY A 67 10.95 0.61 -3.65
CA GLY A 67 11.02 1.45 -2.49
C GLY A 67 11.77 0.81 -1.36
N ILE A 68 11.70 1.47 -0.21
CA ILE A 68 12.40 1.04 1.00
C ILE A 68 11.37 0.87 2.10
N VAL A 69 11.50 -0.20 2.85
CA VAL A 69 10.62 -0.46 3.98
C VAL A 69 10.93 0.53 5.09
N ARG A 70 9.95 1.31 5.47
CA ARG A 70 10.10 2.29 6.54
C ARG A 70 9.59 1.78 7.87
N TYR A 71 8.60 0.89 7.83
CA TYR A 71 8.17 0.24 9.06
C TYR A 71 7.55 -1.11 8.70
N CYS A 72 7.54 -1.98 9.68
CA CYS A 72 6.93 -3.29 9.55
C CYS A 72 6.38 -3.62 10.93
N VAL A 73 5.07 -3.58 11.08
CA VAL A 73 4.42 -3.70 12.38
C VAL A 73 3.47 -4.89 12.37
N TYR A 74 3.62 -5.75 13.35
CA TYR A 74 2.73 -6.89 13.47
C TYR A 74 1.40 -6.46 14.09
N ARG A 75 0.33 -6.86 13.47
CA ARG A 75 -1.01 -6.65 14.00
C ARG A 75 -1.73 -7.98 13.96
N GLU A 76 -2.91 -8.00 14.47
CA GLU A 76 -3.65 -9.25 14.67
C GLU A 76 -3.61 -10.23 13.52
N ILE A 77 -3.63 -9.76 12.31
CA ILE A 77 -3.76 -10.66 11.17
C ILE A 77 -2.54 -10.68 10.27
N GLY A 78 -1.45 -10.08 10.71
CA GLY A 78 -0.25 -10.10 9.89
C GLY A 78 0.56 -8.84 10.10
N TYR A 79 1.46 -8.57 9.15
CA TYR A 79 2.35 -7.42 9.25
C TYR A 79 1.87 -6.32 8.33
N TYR A 80 1.92 -5.10 8.83
CA TYR A 80 1.64 -3.92 8.02
C TYR A 80 2.96 -3.27 7.68
N LEU A 81 3.18 -3.11 6.40
CA LEU A 81 4.44 -2.67 5.86
C LEU A 81 4.28 -1.29 5.25
N GLY A 82 5.08 -0.35 5.70
CA GLY A 82 5.09 0.97 5.08
C GLY A 82 6.29 1.06 4.16
N VAL A 83 6.05 1.37 2.90
CA VAL A 83 7.10 1.46 1.89
C VAL A 83 7.13 2.87 1.35
N GLU A 84 8.31 3.46 1.33
CA GLU A 84 8.54 4.76 0.72
C GLU A 84 9.19 4.51 -0.63
N PHE A 85 8.58 5.00 -1.70
CA PHE A 85 9.13 4.76 -3.03
C PHE A 85 10.47 5.48 -3.16
N THR A 86 11.40 4.87 -3.87
CA THR A 86 12.70 5.49 -4.06
C THR A 86 12.58 6.64 -5.02
N GLU A 87 13.56 7.54 -4.92
CA GLU A 87 13.59 8.71 -5.76
C GLU A 87 13.51 8.32 -7.23
N GLY A 88 12.69 9.00 -7.97
CA GLY A 88 12.51 8.67 -9.38
C GLY A 88 11.42 7.65 -9.61
N CYS A 89 10.92 7.04 -8.55
CA CYS A 89 9.85 6.06 -8.68
C CYS A 89 8.64 6.60 -7.95
N LYS A 90 7.63 6.99 -8.69
CA LYS A 90 6.42 7.53 -8.10
C LYS A 90 5.22 6.88 -8.73
N TRP A 91 4.22 6.69 -7.90
CA TRP A 91 2.98 6.13 -8.40
C TRP A 91 2.12 7.20 -9.04
N ASN A 92 1.43 6.81 -10.10
CA ASN A 92 0.34 7.62 -10.63
C ASN A 92 -0.67 6.66 -11.23
N GLU A 93 -1.91 7.13 -11.33
CA GLU A 93 -3.00 6.27 -11.76
C GLU A 93 -2.88 5.77 -13.18
N ARG A 94 -2.11 6.47 -14.00
CA ARG A 94 -1.93 6.02 -15.38
C ARG A 94 -1.08 4.79 -15.45
N ALA A 95 -0.04 4.73 -14.60
CA ALA A 95 0.85 3.60 -14.61
C ALA A 95 0.25 2.39 -13.93
N PHE A 96 -0.47 2.64 -12.84
CA PHE A 96 -1.04 1.55 -12.06
C PHE A 96 -2.28 2.07 -11.36
N LYS A 97 -3.41 1.52 -11.68
CA LYS A 97 -4.66 1.90 -11.01
C LYS A 97 -5.19 0.69 -10.28
N PRO A 98 -5.12 0.70 -8.94
CA PRO A 98 -5.65 -0.40 -8.16
C PRO A 98 -7.13 -0.59 -8.43
N GLN A 99 -7.58 -1.82 -8.32
CA GLN A 99 -8.93 -2.16 -8.64
C GLN A 99 -9.96 -1.47 -7.77
N HIS A 100 -9.66 -1.33 -6.50
CA HIS A 100 -10.58 -0.71 -5.55
C HIS A 100 -9.94 0.53 -4.97
N LEU A 101 -9.90 1.59 -5.77
CA LEU A 101 -9.25 2.82 -5.36
C LEU A 101 -10.27 3.76 -4.75
N PHE A 102 -9.98 4.26 -3.57
CA PHE A 102 -10.91 5.07 -2.83
C PHE A 102 -10.19 6.14 -2.04
N ASP A 103 -10.65 7.39 -2.17
CA ASP A 103 -10.07 8.51 -1.43
C ASP A 103 -10.87 8.72 -0.14
N PRO A 104 -10.32 8.39 1.02
CA PRO A 104 -11.06 8.52 2.27
C PRO A 104 -11.47 9.94 2.60
N ARG A 105 -10.81 10.93 2.00
CA ARG A 105 -11.19 12.30 2.25
C ARG A 105 -12.55 12.64 1.65
N ARG A 106 -13.07 11.78 0.80
CA ARG A 106 -14.37 12.00 0.22
C ARG A 106 -15.48 11.52 1.13
N LEU A 107 -15.12 10.81 2.20
CA LEU A 107 -16.10 10.41 3.17
C LEU A 107 -16.33 11.57 4.10
N THR A 108 -17.52 12.02 4.20
CA THR A 108 -17.84 13.10 5.12
C THR A 108 -18.89 12.62 6.09
N PRO A 109 -18.91 13.21 7.27
CA PRO A 109 -19.86 12.76 8.30
C PRO A 109 -21.30 12.84 7.85
N ARG A 110 -21.62 13.77 6.97
CA ARG A 110 -22.98 13.90 6.54
C ARG A 110 -23.29 13.10 5.30
N ASP A 111 -22.36 12.38 4.85
CA ASP A 111 -22.59 11.54 3.68
C ASP A 111 -23.23 10.29 4.16
N PRO A 112 -24.47 10.21 4.16
CA PRO A 112 -25.11 9.03 4.70
C PRO A 112 -25.08 7.89 3.78
N GLY A 113 -25.18 8.14 3.44
CA GLY A 113 -25.21 7.34 3.10
C GLY A 113 -25.74 6.62 2.65
N PRO A 114 -26.00 6.85 2.30
CA PRO A 114 -26.34 6.08 2.12
C PRO A 114 -26.27 5.18 2.03
N THR A 115 -26.04 5.49 2.17
CA THR A 115 -25.82 4.74 2.22
C THR A 115 -25.95 3.96 2.53
N SER A 116 -25.91 4.44 2.93
CA SER A 116 -25.90 3.69 3.44
C SER A 116 -26.59 2.92 3.42
N LYS A 117 -26.82 3.01 3.31
CA LYS A 117 -27.32 2.19 3.40
C LYS A 117 -27.33 1.25 3.12
N SER A 118 -27.12 1.33 3.00
CA SER A 118 -26.95 0.44 2.85
C SER A 118 -26.61 -0.33 3.02
N ARG A 119 -26.29 -0.15 3.36
CA ARG A 119 -25.82 -0.99 3.59
C ARG A 119 -25.99 -1.77 3.93
N ALA A 120 -26.30 -1.49 4.05
CA ALA A 120 -26.37 -2.31 4.41
C ALA A 120 -26.46 -2.99 4.54
N ASN A 121 -26.42 -2.94 4.55
CA ASN A 121 -26.39 -3.70 4.71
C ASN A 121 -26.39 -4.15 4.93
N ALA A 122 -26.34 -3.73 5.09
CA ALA A 122 -26.33 -4.18 5.28
C ALA A 122 -26.47 -4.58 5.25
#